data_6017ad809572a18877d5199cbf762348
#
_entry.id   6017ad809572a18877d5199cbf762348
#
_cell.length_a   1.000
_cell.length_b   1.000
_cell.length_c   1.000
_cell.angle_alpha   90.00
_cell.angle_beta   90.00
_cell.angle_gamma   90.00
#
_symmetry.space_group_name_H-M   'P 1'
#
loop_
_entity.id
_entity.type
_entity.pdbx_description
1 polymer ?
#
loop_
_entity_poly.entity_id
_entity_poly.type
_entity_poly.pdbx_seq_one_letter_code
_entity_poly.pdbx_strand_id
1 'polypeptide(L)'
;RVAALERADAVANSFNQLSYLTDELKKGVEFQIQQDLNDINILNNELFSLNSQLTGSGTKNAQNALLDSRDALIDKLNEFAEITTTLNSSGAAGLTLGNTGKGPQLLSVTKPTKLGFELVSDKLTFLLEPGSNNTPTSQITNGSLRGLADAYQTIQSIEASIDNLAYIFSRDLNALHMNGLDLEGADGQPLFHTVSMETEVNPTNMGNTTANVLVSDFRKVENQPVTFTYNEEKDIWVGRDNFNEILAQGRGSVSVAGFVVNFSGKGAEGDEIFIRPAFNAAANIQLAIDRPQEFAAASRQLVSSDYTNTGKAEMLAEISAPETYDDTLPTIEQSFSNSLTMNAATTFIRNGPVAI
;
A
#
# COMPACT_ATOMS: atom_id res chain seq x y z
N ARG A 1 33.66 -7.46 -7.14
CA ARG A 1 33.01 -6.78 -6.04
C ARG A 1 32.48 -5.38 -6.42
N VAL A 2 33.28 -4.51 -7.10
CA VAL A 2 32.83 -3.20 -7.60
C VAL A 2 31.57 -3.38 -8.47
N ALA A 3 31.64 -4.20 -9.51
CA ALA A 3 30.50 -4.46 -10.40
C ALA A 3 29.27 -5.06 -9.67
N ALA A 4 29.48 -5.81 -8.60
CA ALA A 4 28.37 -6.33 -7.79
C ALA A 4 27.66 -5.22 -7.00
N LEU A 5 28.41 -4.30 -6.39
CA LEU A 5 27.86 -3.13 -5.72
C LEU A 5 27.14 -2.20 -6.68
N GLU A 6 27.74 -1.91 -7.85
CA GLU A 6 27.10 -1.09 -8.88
C GLU A 6 25.76 -1.70 -9.35
N ARG A 7 25.70 -3.03 -9.47
CA ARG A 7 24.44 -3.72 -9.83
C ARG A 7 23.43 -3.72 -8.70
N ALA A 8 23.89 -3.89 -7.46
CA ALA A 8 23.02 -3.81 -6.30
C ALA A 8 22.41 -2.40 -6.15
N ASP A 9 23.23 -1.36 -6.34
CA ASP A 9 22.77 0.03 -6.37
C ASP A 9 21.79 0.28 -7.52
N ALA A 10 22.06 -0.22 -8.72
CA ALA A 10 21.16 -0.09 -9.86
C ALA A 10 19.79 -0.76 -9.60
N VAL A 11 19.77 -1.89 -8.89
CA VAL A 11 18.50 -2.54 -8.51
C VAL A 11 17.75 -1.70 -7.45
N ALA A 12 18.46 -1.18 -6.45
CA ALA A 12 17.85 -0.28 -5.46
C ALA A 12 17.22 0.95 -6.12
N ASN A 13 17.98 1.59 -7.02
CA ASN A 13 17.48 2.74 -7.81
C ASN A 13 16.27 2.38 -8.68
N SER A 14 16.22 1.15 -9.22
CA SER A 14 15.05 0.68 -9.98
C SER A 14 13.80 0.54 -9.10
N PHE A 15 13.94 0.03 -7.87
CA PHE A 15 12.84 0.00 -6.91
C PHE A 15 12.36 1.40 -6.53
N ASN A 16 13.30 2.32 -6.25
CA ASN A 16 12.96 3.70 -5.93
C ASN A 16 12.20 4.36 -7.09
N GLN A 17 12.62 4.12 -8.33
CA GLN A 17 11.95 4.66 -9.51
C GLN A 17 10.54 4.07 -9.69
N LEU A 18 10.37 2.75 -9.48
CA LEU A 18 9.05 2.11 -9.55
C LEU A 18 8.11 2.65 -8.50
N SER A 19 8.57 2.80 -7.25
CA SER A 19 7.79 3.42 -6.17
C SER A 19 7.38 4.85 -6.51
N TYR A 20 8.30 5.66 -7.01
CA TYR A 20 8.01 7.02 -7.47
C TYR A 20 6.93 7.06 -8.57
N LEU A 21 7.02 6.17 -9.56
CA LEU A 21 6.06 6.11 -10.66
C LEU A 21 4.66 5.69 -10.19
N THR A 22 4.56 4.74 -9.26
CA THR A 22 3.27 4.33 -8.69
C THR A 22 2.63 5.43 -7.85
N ASP A 23 3.42 6.18 -7.08
CA ASP A 23 2.96 7.35 -6.33
C ASP A 23 2.43 8.46 -7.26
N GLU A 24 3.14 8.76 -8.36
CA GLU A 24 2.69 9.73 -9.35
C GLU A 24 1.39 9.29 -10.07
N LEU A 25 1.24 8.00 -10.36
CA LEU A 25 -0.01 7.47 -10.91
C LEU A 25 -1.17 7.60 -9.91
N LYS A 26 -0.92 7.30 -8.63
CA LYS A 26 -1.91 7.44 -7.55
C LYS A 26 -2.39 8.87 -7.42
N LYS A 27 -1.48 9.84 -7.36
CA LYS A 27 -1.78 11.28 -7.36
C LYS A 27 -2.56 11.72 -8.60
N GLY A 28 -2.23 11.17 -9.77
CA GLY A 28 -2.94 11.44 -11.01
C GLY A 28 -4.41 10.99 -10.94
N VAL A 29 -4.65 9.80 -10.38
CA VAL A 29 -6.03 9.29 -10.17
C VAL A 29 -6.78 10.12 -9.14
N GLU A 30 -6.15 10.49 -8.02
CA GLU A 30 -6.74 11.38 -7.00
C GLU A 30 -7.15 12.73 -7.60
N PHE A 31 -6.28 13.31 -8.41
CA PHE A 31 -6.58 14.56 -9.10
C PHE A 31 -7.79 14.42 -10.04
N GLN A 32 -7.87 13.32 -10.81
CA GLN A 32 -9.00 13.08 -11.69
C GLN A 32 -10.31 12.86 -10.91
N ILE A 33 -10.26 12.12 -9.79
CA ILE A 33 -11.42 11.98 -8.88
C ILE A 33 -11.89 13.35 -8.39
N GLN A 34 -10.96 14.22 -7.99
CA GLN A 34 -11.32 15.57 -7.53
C GLN A 34 -11.96 16.40 -8.64
N GLN A 35 -11.49 16.27 -9.89
CA GLN A 35 -12.08 16.95 -11.06
C GLN A 35 -13.50 16.42 -11.31
N ASP A 36 -13.69 15.11 -11.39
CA ASP A 36 -15.00 14.50 -11.62
C ASP A 36 -16.02 14.88 -10.53
N LEU A 37 -15.57 14.92 -9.27
CA LEU A 37 -16.41 15.35 -8.14
C LEU A 37 -16.80 16.85 -8.23
N ASN A 38 -15.89 17.69 -8.67
CA ASN A 38 -16.19 19.12 -8.91
C ASN A 38 -17.23 19.26 -10.01
N ASP A 39 -17.08 18.53 -11.12
CA ASP A 39 -18.01 18.57 -12.25
C ASP A 39 -19.39 18.06 -11.85
N ILE A 40 -19.47 16.96 -11.10
CA ILE A 40 -20.73 16.44 -10.52
C ILE A 40 -21.41 17.52 -9.66
N ASN A 41 -20.67 18.17 -8.77
CA ASN A 41 -21.22 19.18 -7.89
C ASN A 41 -21.73 20.42 -8.67
N ILE A 42 -21.04 20.81 -9.75
CA ILE A 42 -21.49 21.89 -10.65
C ILE A 42 -22.78 21.47 -11.35
N LEU A 43 -22.79 20.31 -12.02
CA LEU A 43 -23.97 19.79 -12.74
C LEU A 43 -25.18 19.61 -11.82
N ASN A 44 -24.94 19.14 -10.59
CA ASN A 44 -25.97 18.98 -9.58
C ASN A 44 -26.60 20.33 -9.17
N ASN A 45 -25.80 21.37 -9.01
CA ASN A 45 -26.28 22.73 -8.75
C ASN A 45 -27.03 23.32 -9.97
N GLU A 46 -26.56 23.08 -11.20
CA GLU A 46 -27.23 23.51 -12.42
C GLU A 46 -28.60 22.85 -12.53
N LEU A 47 -28.67 21.53 -12.31
CA LEU A 47 -29.92 20.78 -12.29
C LEU A 47 -30.88 21.27 -11.21
N PHE A 48 -30.39 21.61 -10.03
CA PHE A 48 -31.19 22.22 -8.97
C PHE A 48 -31.79 23.56 -9.40
N SER A 49 -30.98 24.43 -10.04
CA SER A 49 -31.46 25.71 -10.58
C SER A 49 -32.51 25.51 -11.67
N LEU A 50 -32.29 24.55 -12.56
CA LEU A 50 -33.24 24.19 -13.62
C LEU A 50 -34.56 23.62 -13.06
N ASN A 51 -34.51 22.77 -12.03
CA ASN A 51 -35.68 22.30 -11.32
C ASN A 51 -36.55 23.44 -10.76
N SER A 52 -35.91 24.50 -10.27
CA SER A 52 -36.61 25.70 -9.77
C SER A 52 -37.33 26.44 -10.88
N GLN A 53 -36.71 26.52 -12.07
CA GLN A 53 -37.31 27.14 -13.27
C GLN A 53 -38.49 26.31 -13.80
N LEU A 54 -38.39 24.96 -13.82
CA LEU A 54 -39.48 24.06 -14.22
C LEU A 54 -40.71 24.24 -13.35
N THR A 55 -40.52 24.48 -12.07
CA THR A 55 -41.64 24.68 -11.11
C THR A 55 -42.33 26.03 -11.31
N GLY A 56 -41.62 27.05 -11.86
CA GLY A 56 -42.14 28.40 -12.08
C GLY A 56 -42.57 28.71 -13.51
N SER A 57 -42.31 27.82 -14.51
CA SER A 57 -42.55 28.09 -15.91
C SER A 57 -44.01 28.00 -16.32
N GLY A 58 -44.54 29.07 -16.96
CA GLY A 58 -45.93 29.20 -17.36
C GLY A 58 -46.29 28.87 -18.81
N THR A 59 -45.32 28.57 -19.70
CA THR A 59 -45.58 28.26 -21.12
C THR A 59 -45.04 26.91 -21.52
N LYS A 60 -45.81 26.12 -22.29
CA LYS A 60 -45.46 24.75 -22.69
C LYS A 60 -44.16 24.66 -23.52
N ASN A 61 -43.84 25.65 -24.38
CA ASN A 61 -42.65 25.60 -25.19
C ASN A 61 -41.38 25.86 -24.39
N ALA A 62 -41.44 26.80 -23.44
CA ALA A 62 -40.33 27.06 -22.54
C ALA A 62 -40.08 25.84 -21.61
N GLN A 63 -41.14 25.17 -21.22
CA GLN A 63 -41.07 23.95 -20.37
C GLN A 63 -40.38 22.82 -21.12
N ASN A 64 -40.66 22.57 -22.42
CA ASN A 64 -40.01 21.50 -23.17
C ASN A 64 -38.50 21.72 -23.29
N ALA A 65 -38.03 22.94 -23.58
CA ALA A 65 -36.61 23.23 -23.63
C ALA A 65 -35.88 23.01 -22.28
N LEU A 66 -36.58 23.31 -21.17
CA LEU A 66 -36.06 23.02 -19.82
C LEU A 66 -35.99 21.51 -19.53
N LEU A 67 -36.98 20.74 -20.01
CA LEU A 67 -37.00 19.29 -19.87
C LEU A 67 -35.86 18.64 -20.65
N ASP A 68 -35.60 19.09 -21.90
CA ASP A 68 -34.47 18.60 -22.72
C ASP A 68 -33.12 18.94 -22.03
N SER A 69 -33.00 20.15 -21.47
CA SER A 69 -31.80 20.53 -20.72
C SER A 69 -31.61 19.70 -19.45
N ARG A 70 -32.70 19.38 -18.73
CA ARG A 70 -32.68 18.50 -17.56
C ARG A 70 -32.14 17.12 -17.93
N ASP A 71 -32.67 16.53 -18.99
CA ASP A 71 -32.29 15.20 -19.43
C ASP A 71 -30.81 15.16 -19.85
N ALA A 72 -30.34 16.20 -20.56
CA ALA A 72 -28.93 16.32 -20.90
C ALA A 72 -28.00 16.45 -19.68
N LEU A 73 -28.43 17.15 -18.61
CA LEU A 73 -27.66 17.22 -17.37
C LEU A 73 -27.63 15.88 -16.61
N ILE A 74 -28.76 15.16 -16.60
CA ILE A 74 -28.87 13.84 -16.00
C ILE A 74 -27.97 12.83 -16.74
N ASP A 75 -27.96 12.86 -18.08
CA ASP A 75 -27.11 11.99 -18.90
C ASP A 75 -25.62 12.25 -18.59
N LYS A 76 -25.19 13.51 -18.49
CA LYS A 76 -23.82 13.85 -18.09
C LYS A 76 -23.47 13.37 -16.68
N LEU A 77 -24.39 13.50 -15.71
CA LEU A 77 -24.17 13.01 -14.37
C LEU A 77 -24.01 11.48 -14.32
N ASN A 78 -24.74 10.75 -15.18
CA ASN A 78 -24.63 9.32 -15.30
C ASN A 78 -23.28 8.84 -15.88
N GLU A 79 -22.54 9.68 -16.59
CA GLU A 79 -21.18 9.37 -17.05
C GLU A 79 -20.22 9.22 -15.83
N PHE A 80 -20.44 10.01 -14.80
CA PHE A 80 -19.59 10.01 -13.59
C PHE A 80 -19.98 8.95 -12.57
N ALA A 81 -21.28 8.76 -12.34
CA ALA A 81 -21.77 7.80 -11.34
C ALA A 81 -23.16 7.31 -11.75
N GLU A 82 -23.47 6.05 -11.47
CA GLU A 82 -24.81 5.51 -11.66
C GLU A 82 -25.81 6.21 -10.71
N ILE A 83 -26.86 6.80 -11.31
CA ILE A 83 -27.89 7.51 -10.56
C ILE A 83 -29.29 7.02 -10.94
N THR A 84 -30.17 6.98 -9.97
CA THR A 84 -31.61 6.76 -10.20
C THR A 84 -32.33 8.11 -10.14
N THR A 85 -33.09 8.39 -11.19
CA THR A 85 -33.87 9.63 -11.32
C THR A 85 -35.32 9.40 -10.95
N THR A 86 -35.88 10.31 -10.15
CA THR A 86 -37.31 10.37 -9.84
C THR A 86 -37.85 11.73 -10.31
N LEU A 87 -38.99 11.75 -11.01
CA LEU A 87 -39.60 12.98 -11.50
C LEU A 87 -40.85 13.30 -10.72
N ASN A 88 -41.05 14.58 -10.39
CA ASN A 88 -42.29 15.06 -9.83
C ASN A 88 -43.29 15.48 -10.93
N SER A 89 -44.47 15.99 -10.52
CA SER A 89 -45.54 16.41 -11.44
C SER A 89 -45.20 17.59 -12.33
N SER A 90 -44.21 18.43 -11.95
CA SER A 90 -43.70 19.55 -12.76
C SER A 90 -42.54 19.12 -13.66
N GLY A 91 -42.11 17.89 -13.60
CA GLY A 91 -40.95 17.38 -14.34
C GLY A 91 -39.59 17.66 -13.67
N ALA A 92 -39.59 18.23 -12.47
CA ALA A 92 -38.34 18.42 -11.72
C ALA A 92 -37.80 17.08 -11.23
N ALA A 93 -36.47 16.90 -11.34
CA ALA A 93 -35.78 15.64 -11.04
C ALA A 93 -35.23 15.62 -9.63
N GLY A 94 -35.44 14.52 -8.90
CA GLY A 94 -34.68 14.11 -7.74
C GLY A 94 -33.69 13.01 -8.15
N LEU A 95 -32.48 13.04 -7.57
CA LEU A 95 -31.42 12.08 -7.88
C LEU A 95 -30.98 11.32 -6.63
N THR A 96 -30.81 10.01 -6.77
CA THR A 96 -30.22 9.14 -5.75
C THR A 96 -29.05 8.36 -6.37
N LEU A 97 -27.97 8.16 -5.62
CA LEU A 97 -26.83 7.36 -6.04
C LEU A 97 -27.22 5.87 -6.13
N GLY A 98 -26.67 5.19 -7.14
CA GLY A 98 -26.90 3.78 -7.38
C GLY A 98 -28.19 3.49 -8.15
N ASN A 99 -28.41 2.21 -8.46
CA ASN A 99 -29.48 1.72 -9.36
C ASN A 99 -30.76 1.27 -8.64
N THR A 100 -30.79 1.31 -7.33
CA THR A 100 -31.96 0.79 -6.57
C THR A 100 -33.00 1.85 -6.23
N GLY A 101 -32.69 3.14 -6.44
CA GLY A 101 -33.50 4.27 -5.99
C GLY A 101 -33.61 4.41 -4.46
N LYS A 102 -32.87 3.57 -3.71
CA LYS A 102 -32.79 3.57 -2.25
C LYS A 102 -31.45 4.10 -1.72
N GLY A 103 -30.56 4.49 -2.63
CA GLY A 103 -29.29 5.07 -2.28
C GLY A 103 -29.41 6.46 -1.64
N PRO A 104 -28.30 7.03 -1.20
CA PRO A 104 -28.30 8.37 -0.64
C PRO A 104 -28.68 9.40 -1.70
N GLN A 105 -29.36 10.45 -1.24
CA GLN A 105 -29.88 11.47 -2.14
C GLN A 105 -28.79 12.46 -2.55
N LEU A 106 -28.51 12.52 -3.86
CA LEU A 106 -27.59 13.48 -4.45
C LEU A 106 -28.28 14.83 -4.75
N LEU A 107 -29.55 14.78 -5.19
CA LEU A 107 -30.37 15.97 -5.42
C LEU A 107 -31.75 15.77 -4.86
N SER A 108 -32.16 16.63 -3.95
CA SER A 108 -33.55 16.76 -3.52
C SER A 108 -34.22 17.95 -4.20
N VAL A 109 -35.54 18.03 -4.09
CA VAL A 109 -36.29 19.19 -4.58
C VAL A 109 -35.91 20.47 -3.84
N THR A 110 -35.37 20.36 -2.63
CA THR A 110 -35.07 21.49 -1.73
C THR A 110 -33.61 21.88 -1.70
N LYS A 111 -32.66 20.96 -1.99
CA LYS A 111 -31.22 21.25 -1.99
C LYS A 111 -30.42 20.22 -2.79
N PRO A 112 -29.32 20.63 -3.41
CA PRO A 112 -28.28 19.70 -3.87
C PRO A 112 -27.43 19.23 -2.68
N THR A 113 -26.96 17.97 -2.75
CA THR A 113 -26.00 17.40 -1.81
C THR A 113 -24.63 17.40 -2.46
N LYS A 114 -23.61 17.86 -1.76
CA LYS A 114 -22.22 17.79 -2.25
C LYS A 114 -21.68 16.37 -2.15
N LEU A 115 -20.94 15.95 -3.16
CA LEU A 115 -20.15 14.73 -3.17
C LEU A 115 -18.68 15.07 -3.06
N GLY A 116 -17.95 14.31 -2.26
CA GLY A 116 -16.51 14.45 -2.06
C GLY A 116 -15.86 13.11 -1.79
N PHE A 117 -14.58 13.11 -1.44
CA PHE A 117 -13.88 11.93 -0.96
C PHE A 117 -12.90 12.28 0.14
N GLU A 118 -12.47 11.28 0.87
CA GLU A 118 -11.37 11.34 1.81
C GLU A 118 -10.48 10.10 1.66
N LEU A 119 -9.24 10.25 2.08
CA LEU A 119 -8.28 9.15 2.20
C LEU A 119 -8.01 8.94 3.69
N VAL A 120 -8.35 7.76 4.18
CA VAL A 120 -8.05 7.34 5.55
C VAL A 120 -7.23 6.06 5.46
N SER A 121 -6.00 6.11 5.94
CA SER A 121 -5.07 4.98 5.84
C SER A 121 -4.93 4.47 4.39
N ASP A 122 -4.75 5.37 3.45
CA ASP A 122 -4.74 5.11 2.01
C ASP A 122 -6.04 4.53 1.44
N LYS A 123 -7.08 4.35 2.24
CA LYS A 123 -8.38 3.88 1.75
C LYS A 123 -9.23 5.04 1.22
N LEU A 124 -9.53 4.99 -0.07
CA LEU A 124 -10.41 5.95 -0.71
C LEU A 124 -11.86 5.70 -0.30
N THR A 125 -12.50 6.73 0.24
CA THR A 125 -13.90 6.68 0.66
C THR A 125 -14.64 7.90 0.13
N PHE A 126 -15.72 7.69 -0.61
CA PHE A 126 -16.58 8.77 -1.07
C PHE A 126 -17.50 9.24 0.06
N LEU A 127 -17.74 10.55 0.12
CA LEU A 127 -18.51 11.21 1.19
C LEU A 127 -19.61 12.07 0.60
N LEU A 128 -20.76 12.07 1.29
CA LEU A 128 -21.79 13.06 1.10
C LEU A 128 -21.63 14.14 2.17
N GLU A 129 -21.91 15.41 1.79
CA GLU A 129 -21.76 16.60 2.65
C GLU A 129 -20.37 16.69 3.30
N PRO A 130 -19.26 16.65 2.51
CA PRO A 130 -17.91 16.74 3.05
C PRO A 130 -17.71 18.04 3.81
N GLY A 131 -17.06 17.95 4.97
CA GLY A 131 -16.80 19.08 5.85
C GLY A 131 -17.96 19.47 6.81
N SER A 132 -19.17 18.89 6.62
CA SER A 132 -20.29 19.11 7.53
C SER A 132 -20.76 17.85 8.24
N ASN A 133 -21.14 16.82 7.51
CA ASN A 133 -21.61 15.54 8.08
C ASN A 133 -20.70 14.35 7.74
N ASN A 134 -19.83 14.48 6.74
CA ASN A 134 -18.90 13.42 6.28
C ASN A 134 -19.56 12.04 6.23
N THR A 135 -20.71 11.92 5.54
CA THR A 135 -21.43 10.64 5.48
C THR A 135 -20.84 9.74 4.41
N PRO A 136 -20.15 8.64 4.77
CA PRO A 136 -19.58 7.72 3.80
C PRO A 136 -20.63 7.07 2.91
N THR A 137 -20.30 6.84 1.63
CA THR A 137 -21.16 6.12 0.71
C THR A 137 -20.39 5.07 -0.09
N SER A 138 -20.99 3.88 -0.21
CA SER A 138 -20.54 2.79 -1.08
C SER A 138 -21.39 2.67 -2.36
N GLN A 139 -22.28 3.64 -2.62
CA GLN A 139 -23.25 3.56 -3.72
C GLN A 139 -22.73 4.09 -5.06
N ILE A 140 -21.42 4.35 -5.17
CA ILE A 140 -20.76 4.61 -6.45
C ILE A 140 -20.37 3.26 -7.04
N THR A 141 -21.31 2.69 -7.82
CA THR A 141 -21.24 1.32 -8.33
C THR A 141 -20.83 1.24 -9.79
N ASN A 142 -20.88 2.38 -10.52
CA ASN A 142 -20.59 2.48 -11.93
C ASN A 142 -20.14 3.91 -12.30
N GLY A 143 -19.79 4.16 -13.57
CA GLY A 143 -19.33 5.44 -14.07
C GLY A 143 -17.83 5.68 -13.89
N SER A 144 -17.34 6.88 -14.28
CA SER A 144 -15.91 7.21 -14.22
C SER A 144 -15.36 7.17 -12.79
N LEU A 145 -16.12 7.63 -11.79
CA LEU A 145 -15.71 7.59 -10.39
C LEU A 145 -15.47 6.16 -9.88
N ARG A 146 -16.31 5.20 -10.31
CA ARG A 146 -16.07 3.80 -9.95
C ARG A 146 -14.81 3.27 -10.61
N GLY A 147 -14.62 3.55 -11.89
CA GLY A 147 -13.41 3.15 -12.61
C GLY A 147 -12.13 3.74 -11.99
N LEU A 148 -12.18 5.01 -11.56
CA LEU A 148 -11.07 5.67 -10.88
C LEU A 148 -10.79 5.07 -9.49
N ALA A 149 -11.85 4.73 -8.73
CA ALA A 149 -11.69 4.07 -7.44
C ALA A 149 -11.05 2.67 -7.59
N ASP A 150 -11.46 1.90 -8.59
CA ASP A 150 -10.88 0.60 -8.90
C ASP A 150 -9.43 0.72 -9.39
N ALA A 151 -9.13 1.76 -10.18
CA ALA A 151 -7.76 2.07 -10.60
C ALA A 151 -6.88 2.44 -9.40
N TYR A 152 -7.37 3.29 -8.48
CA TYR A 152 -6.67 3.64 -7.24
C TYR A 152 -6.33 2.39 -6.43
N GLN A 153 -7.30 1.52 -6.19
CA GLN A 153 -7.09 0.27 -5.47
C GLN A 153 -6.10 -0.67 -6.17
N THR A 154 -6.13 -0.71 -7.51
CA THR A 154 -5.19 -1.49 -8.30
C THR A 154 -3.76 -0.96 -8.14
N ILE A 155 -3.57 0.37 -8.21
CA ILE A 155 -2.25 1.00 -8.01
C ILE A 155 -1.74 0.70 -6.59
N GLN A 156 -2.58 0.78 -5.57
CA GLN A 156 -2.19 0.41 -4.21
C GLN A 156 -1.73 -1.05 -4.09
N SER A 157 -2.40 -1.98 -4.76
CA SER A 157 -1.99 -3.38 -4.74
C SER A 157 -0.68 -3.62 -5.48
N ILE A 158 -0.40 -2.85 -6.53
CA ILE A 158 0.89 -2.86 -7.23
C ILE A 158 1.98 -2.28 -6.33
N GLU A 159 1.74 -1.13 -5.68
CA GLU A 159 2.65 -0.50 -4.74
C GLU A 159 3.04 -1.46 -3.61
N ALA A 160 2.03 -2.08 -2.97
CA ALA A 160 2.28 -3.09 -1.94
C ALA A 160 3.09 -4.30 -2.45
N SER A 161 2.89 -4.70 -3.71
CA SER A 161 3.64 -5.80 -4.32
C SER A 161 5.10 -5.42 -4.58
N ILE A 162 5.35 -4.18 -5.03
CA ILE A 162 6.71 -3.65 -5.25
C ILE A 162 7.44 -3.49 -3.92
N ASP A 163 6.77 -2.97 -2.90
CA ASP A 163 7.32 -2.84 -1.55
C ASP A 163 7.68 -4.19 -0.95
N ASN A 164 6.79 -5.17 -1.08
CA ASN A 164 7.04 -6.54 -0.65
C ASN A 164 8.26 -7.13 -1.35
N LEU A 165 8.36 -6.94 -2.66
CA LEU A 165 9.49 -7.43 -3.44
C LEU A 165 10.81 -6.79 -2.99
N ALA A 166 10.84 -5.47 -2.80
CA ALA A 166 12.01 -4.75 -2.32
C ALA A 166 12.42 -5.19 -0.91
N TYR A 167 11.42 -5.40 -0.03
CA TYR A 167 11.65 -5.90 1.32
C TYR A 167 12.27 -7.30 1.33
N ILE A 168 11.67 -8.26 0.62
CA ILE A 168 12.19 -9.64 0.54
C ILE A 168 13.59 -9.65 -0.07
N PHE A 169 13.78 -8.91 -1.16
CA PHE A 169 15.06 -8.81 -1.84
C PHE A 169 16.17 -8.28 -0.91
N SER A 170 15.91 -7.16 -0.23
CA SER A 170 16.90 -6.57 0.70
C SER A 170 17.15 -7.49 1.90
N ARG A 171 16.12 -8.11 2.46
CA ARG A 171 16.21 -9.04 3.59
C ARG A 171 17.07 -10.25 3.25
N ASP A 172 16.77 -10.91 2.12
CA ASP A 172 17.44 -12.16 1.75
C ASP A 172 18.89 -11.91 1.36
N LEU A 173 19.18 -10.82 0.63
CA LEU A 173 20.55 -10.43 0.33
C LEU A 173 21.32 -9.98 1.58
N ASN A 174 20.70 -9.29 2.52
CA ASN A 174 21.32 -8.97 3.79
C ASN A 174 21.67 -10.24 4.57
N ALA A 175 20.74 -11.22 4.63
CA ALA A 175 20.98 -12.50 5.29
C ALA A 175 22.17 -13.25 4.66
N LEU A 176 22.20 -13.28 3.33
CA LEU A 176 23.30 -13.93 2.59
C LEU A 176 24.63 -13.21 2.82
N HIS A 177 24.65 -11.87 2.73
CA HIS A 177 25.86 -11.05 2.88
C HIS A 177 26.43 -11.15 4.29
N MET A 178 25.58 -11.16 5.32
CA MET A 178 25.99 -11.30 6.73
C MET A 178 26.55 -12.71 7.05
N ASN A 179 26.27 -13.70 6.25
CA ASN A 179 26.85 -15.04 6.37
C ASN A 179 28.23 -15.15 5.70
N GLY A 180 28.66 -14.17 4.94
CA GLY A 180 29.94 -14.13 4.27
C GLY A 180 31.03 -13.44 5.08
N LEU A 181 32.25 -13.48 4.55
CA LEU A 181 33.41 -12.71 5.02
C LEU A 181 33.81 -11.67 3.95
N ASP A 182 34.20 -10.49 4.41
CA ASP A 182 34.73 -9.42 3.57
C ASP A 182 36.19 -9.66 3.12
N LEU A 183 36.83 -8.68 2.51
CA LEU A 183 38.25 -8.80 2.09
C LEU A 183 39.23 -8.80 3.25
N GLU A 184 38.83 -8.29 4.40
CA GLU A 184 39.66 -8.17 5.59
C GLU A 184 39.44 -9.37 6.53
N GLY A 185 38.51 -10.29 6.17
CA GLY A 185 38.13 -11.44 6.95
C GLY A 185 37.14 -11.13 8.07
N ALA A 186 36.55 -9.95 8.05
CA ALA A 186 35.49 -9.57 8.98
C ALA A 186 34.12 -10.11 8.49
N ASP A 187 33.20 -10.28 9.42
CA ASP A 187 31.83 -10.66 9.16
C ASP A 187 31.13 -9.63 8.28
N GLY A 188 30.40 -10.10 7.26
CA GLY A 188 29.57 -9.24 6.41
C GLY A 188 28.57 -8.44 7.23
N GLN A 189 28.40 -7.18 6.87
CA GLN A 189 27.36 -6.31 7.40
C GLN A 189 26.13 -6.36 6.48
N PRO A 190 24.96 -5.83 6.85
CA PRO A 190 23.84 -5.72 5.91
C PRO A 190 24.27 -5.01 4.63
N LEU A 191 23.92 -5.57 3.46
CA LEU A 191 24.23 -4.99 2.16
C LEU A 191 23.35 -3.79 1.85
N PHE A 192 22.08 -3.87 2.24
CA PHE A 192 21.11 -2.78 2.17
C PHE A 192 20.72 -2.30 3.56
N HIS A 193 20.38 -1.03 3.70
CA HIS A 193 19.79 -0.55 4.93
C HIS A 193 18.52 -1.35 5.25
N THR A 194 18.34 -1.69 6.53
CA THR A 194 17.12 -2.37 6.97
C THR A 194 15.94 -1.42 6.84
N VAL A 195 14.90 -1.88 6.18
CA VAL A 195 13.65 -1.11 6.04
C VAL A 195 13.00 -0.96 7.41
N SER A 196 12.66 0.28 7.77
CA SER A 196 11.91 0.56 8.99
C SER A 196 10.46 0.10 8.82
N MET A 197 9.89 -0.49 9.88
CA MET A 197 8.48 -0.80 9.90
C MET A 197 7.65 0.45 10.14
N GLU A 198 6.58 0.63 9.39
CA GLU A 198 5.64 1.70 9.65
C GLU A 198 4.68 1.35 10.77
N THR A 199 4.40 2.34 11.61
CA THR A 199 3.37 2.27 12.64
C THR A 199 2.31 3.32 12.36
N GLU A 200 1.06 2.90 12.22
CA GLU A 200 -0.07 3.80 12.02
C GLU A 200 -1.07 3.64 13.15
N VAL A 201 -1.46 4.77 13.73
CA VAL A 201 -2.48 4.81 14.78
C VAL A 201 -3.83 5.04 14.11
N ASN A 202 -4.83 4.21 14.42
CA ASN A 202 -6.17 4.40 13.87
C ASN A 202 -6.72 5.78 14.30
N PRO A 203 -7.15 6.65 13.36
CA PRO A 203 -7.64 7.98 13.66
C PRO A 203 -8.89 8.00 14.57
N THR A 204 -9.60 6.87 14.67
CA THR A 204 -10.80 6.73 15.53
C THR A 204 -10.48 6.33 16.96
N ASN A 205 -9.20 6.12 17.29
CA ASN A 205 -8.79 5.77 18.64
C ASN A 205 -9.20 6.85 19.66
N MET A 206 -9.63 6.40 20.82
CA MET A 206 -10.07 7.26 21.93
C MET A 206 -8.93 7.51 22.92
N GLY A 207 -7.92 6.63 22.96
CA GLY A 207 -6.72 6.77 23.76
C GLY A 207 -5.68 7.66 23.08
N ASN A 208 -4.51 7.78 23.72
CA ASN A 208 -3.38 8.54 23.21
C ASN A 208 -2.13 7.66 23.03
N THR A 209 -2.32 6.37 22.80
CA THR A 209 -1.22 5.43 22.67
C THR A 209 -0.48 5.65 21.35
N THR A 210 0.83 5.63 21.42
CA THR A 210 1.76 5.54 20.28
C THR A 210 2.53 4.23 20.36
N ALA A 211 3.05 3.75 19.23
CA ALA A 211 3.88 2.56 19.18
C ALA A 211 5.24 2.87 18.54
N ASN A 212 6.27 2.19 19.03
CA ASN A 212 7.59 2.17 18.43
C ASN A 212 8.00 0.73 18.19
N VAL A 213 8.47 0.43 16.98
CA VAL A 213 8.88 -0.92 16.57
C VAL A 213 10.39 -1.02 16.52
N LEU A 214 10.92 -2.04 17.19
CA LEU A 214 12.34 -2.40 17.15
C LEU A 214 12.48 -3.77 16.48
N VAL A 215 13.16 -3.82 15.36
CA VAL A 215 13.49 -5.08 14.68
C VAL A 215 14.58 -5.79 15.48
N SER A 216 14.27 -6.98 15.99
CA SER A 216 15.20 -7.82 16.77
C SER A 216 15.92 -8.86 15.92
N ASP A 217 15.22 -9.42 14.92
CA ASP A 217 15.78 -10.37 13.93
C ASP A 217 15.01 -10.22 12.62
N PHE A 218 15.58 -9.47 11.69
CA PHE A 218 14.94 -9.17 10.40
C PHE A 218 14.64 -10.43 9.57
N ARG A 219 15.34 -11.54 9.78
CA ARG A 219 15.13 -12.81 9.05
C ARG A 219 13.82 -13.50 9.45
N LYS A 220 13.32 -13.20 10.65
CA LYS A 220 12.08 -13.76 11.19
C LYS A 220 10.87 -12.87 10.93
N VAL A 221 11.08 -11.65 10.45
CA VAL A 221 9.98 -10.73 10.15
C VAL A 221 9.22 -11.24 8.94
N GLU A 222 7.99 -11.65 9.16
CA GLU A 222 7.06 -11.94 8.08
C GLU A 222 6.52 -10.64 7.48
N ASN A 223 6.35 -10.61 6.16
CA ASN A 223 5.81 -9.45 5.47
C ASN A 223 4.27 -9.47 5.50
N GLN A 224 3.71 -9.52 6.69
CA GLN A 224 2.27 -9.44 6.89
C GLN A 224 1.95 -8.29 7.86
N PRO A 225 0.97 -7.45 7.54
CA PRO A 225 0.49 -6.44 8.46
C PRO A 225 0.00 -7.09 9.77
N VAL A 226 0.32 -6.45 10.88
CA VAL A 226 -0.14 -6.87 12.20
C VAL A 226 -0.98 -5.75 12.79
N THR A 227 -2.21 -6.05 13.15
CA THR A 227 -3.12 -5.14 13.84
C THR A 227 -3.08 -5.42 15.33
N PHE A 228 -2.68 -4.44 16.13
CA PHE A 228 -2.75 -4.50 17.56
C PHE A 228 -4.02 -3.81 18.06
N THR A 229 -4.85 -4.54 18.79
CA THR A 229 -6.07 -4.02 19.43
C THR A 229 -5.91 -4.00 20.95
N TYR A 230 -6.25 -2.90 21.60
CA TYR A 230 -6.19 -2.78 23.05
C TYR A 230 -7.42 -3.39 23.72
N ASN A 231 -7.18 -4.19 24.75
CA ASN A 231 -8.21 -4.73 25.62
C ASN A 231 -8.07 -4.11 27.01
N GLU A 232 -9.02 -3.25 27.39
CA GLU A 232 -8.97 -2.49 28.64
C GLU A 232 -9.19 -3.39 29.88
N GLU A 233 -10.05 -4.43 29.78
CA GLU A 233 -10.32 -5.33 30.89
C GLU A 233 -9.05 -6.07 31.35
N LYS A 234 -8.21 -6.47 30.40
CA LYS A 234 -6.96 -7.22 30.67
C LYS A 234 -5.73 -6.32 30.71
N ASP A 235 -5.87 -5.07 30.30
CA ASP A 235 -4.78 -4.10 30.15
C ASP A 235 -3.65 -4.67 29.27
N ILE A 236 -4.01 -5.15 28.09
CA ILE A 236 -3.07 -5.76 27.11
C ILE A 236 -3.37 -5.30 25.70
N TRP A 237 -2.31 -5.31 24.88
CA TRP A 237 -2.39 -5.25 23.42
C TRP A 237 -2.40 -6.67 22.85
N VAL A 238 -3.29 -6.93 21.90
CA VAL A 238 -3.43 -8.20 21.20
C VAL A 238 -3.13 -7.99 19.73
N GLY A 239 -2.00 -8.53 19.27
CA GLY A 239 -1.57 -8.49 17.86
C GLY A 239 -2.19 -9.64 17.07
N ARG A 240 -2.80 -9.31 15.93
CA ARG A 240 -3.46 -10.24 15.02
C ARG A 240 -2.98 -10.03 13.59
N ASP A 241 -2.98 -11.11 12.82
CA ASP A 241 -2.76 -11.07 11.38
C ASP A 241 -4.03 -10.69 10.59
N ASN A 242 -3.93 -10.70 9.26
CA ASN A 242 -5.05 -10.45 8.35
C ASN A 242 -6.16 -11.51 8.39
N PHE A 243 -5.88 -12.69 8.96
CA PHE A 243 -6.84 -13.78 9.15
C PHE A 243 -7.48 -13.74 10.54
N ASN A 244 -7.17 -12.69 11.34
CA ASN A 244 -7.64 -12.51 12.71
C ASN A 244 -7.06 -13.53 13.71
N GLU A 245 -5.95 -14.23 13.36
CA GLU A 245 -5.23 -15.11 14.27
C GLU A 245 -4.36 -14.29 15.23
N ILE A 246 -4.32 -14.70 16.49
CA ILE A 246 -3.51 -14.02 17.52
C ILE A 246 -2.04 -14.43 17.32
N LEU A 247 -1.21 -13.46 16.95
CA LEU A 247 0.23 -13.64 16.83
C LEU A 247 0.96 -13.44 18.16
N ALA A 248 0.55 -12.44 18.92
CA ALA A 248 1.17 -12.10 20.20
C ALA A 248 0.22 -11.26 21.07
N GLN A 249 0.50 -11.22 22.39
CA GLN A 249 -0.23 -10.34 23.30
C GLN A 249 0.65 -9.95 24.49
N GLY A 250 0.44 -8.76 25.06
CA GLY A 250 1.21 -8.31 26.23
C GLY A 250 0.88 -6.88 26.65
N ARG A 251 1.51 -6.46 27.75
CA ARG A 251 1.40 -5.10 28.30
C ARG A 251 2.61 -4.28 27.91
N GLY A 252 2.41 -3.07 27.45
CA GLY A 252 3.47 -2.08 27.20
C GLY A 252 4.51 -2.48 26.14
N SER A 253 4.92 -3.75 26.08
CA SER A 253 5.85 -4.29 25.11
C SER A 253 5.40 -5.66 24.64
N VAL A 254 5.32 -5.89 23.33
CA VAL A 254 4.86 -7.16 22.74
C VAL A 254 5.85 -7.60 21.67
N SER A 255 6.35 -8.85 21.82
CA SER A 255 7.22 -9.48 20.82
C SER A 255 6.38 -10.24 19.80
N VAL A 256 6.59 -9.95 18.55
CA VAL A 256 6.14 -10.73 17.39
C VAL A 256 7.38 -11.34 16.73
N ALA A 257 7.23 -12.33 15.87
CA ALA A 257 8.36 -12.93 15.19
C ALA A 257 9.25 -11.88 14.50
N GLY A 258 10.46 -11.71 15.02
CA GLY A 258 11.48 -10.82 14.47
C GLY A 258 11.42 -9.34 14.90
N PHE A 259 10.39 -8.88 15.62
CA PHE A 259 10.32 -7.50 16.11
C PHE A 259 9.61 -7.38 17.46
N VAL A 260 9.81 -6.24 18.11
CA VAL A 260 9.19 -5.88 19.39
C VAL A 260 8.46 -4.55 19.22
N VAL A 261 7.20 -4.51 19.59
CA VAL A 261 6.40 -3.28 19.61
C VAL A 261 6.33 -2.75 21.04
N ASN A 262 6.78 -1.52 21.23
CA ASN A 262 6.71 -0.82 22.50
C ASN A 262 5.58 0.23 22.43
N PHE A 263 4.57 0.05 23.27
CA PHE A 263 3.45 0.97 23.38
C PHE A 263 3.71 2.00 24.48
N SER A 264 3.39 3.26 24.20
CA SER A 264 3.52 4.39 25.13
C SER A 264 2.22 5.20 25.11
N GLY A 265 1.77 5.63 26.29
CA GLY A 265 0.49 6.31 26.45
C GLY A 265 -0.59 5.41 27.06
N LYS A 266 -1.83 5.88 27.07
CA LYS A 266 -2.98 5.15 27.63
C LYS A 266 -3.91 4.74 26.49
N GLY A 267 -4.14 3.42 26.38
CA GLY A 267 -5.14 2.88 25.45
C GLY A 267 -6.57 2.98 26.01
N ALA A 268 -7.53 2.98 25.14
CA ALA A 268 -8.94 2.79 25.43
C ALA A 268 -9.42 1.48 24.76
N GLU A 269 -10.52 0.90 25.26
CA GLU A 269 -11.05 -0.36 24.69
C GLU A 269 -11.28 -0.24 23.19
N GLY A 270 -10.69 -1.19 22.43
CA GLY A 270 -10.82 -1.24 20.98
C GLY A 270 -9.92 -0.30 20.21
N ASP A 271 -9.01 0.44 20.85
CA ASP A 271 -7.99 1.21 20.14
C ASP A 271 -7.12 0.29 19.28
N GLU A 272 -6.77 0.75 18.07
CA GLU A 272 -6.02 -0.04 17.10
C GLU A 272 -4.74 0.66 16.65
N ILE A 273 -3.70 -0.11 16.49
CA ILE A 273 -2.42 0.30 15.89
C ILE A 273 -2.00 -0.72 14.84
N PHE A 274 -1.69 -0.25 13.64
CA PHE A 274 -1.29 -1.07 12.51
C PHE A 274 0.25 -1.04 12.38
N ILE A 275 0.84 -2.21 12.20
CA ILE A 275 2.27 -2.37 11.91
C ILE A 275 2.39 -2.96 10.51
N ARG A 276 3.09 -2.25 9.62
CA ARG A 276 3.32 -2.66 8.23
C ARG A 276 4.82 -2.87 7.97
N PRO A 277 5.31 -4.12 7.88
CA PRO A 277 6.74 -4.39 7.77
C PRO A 277 7.41 -3.93 6.48
N ALA A 278 6.70 -3.98 5.35
CA ALA A 278 7.27 -3.68 4.05
C ALA A 278 6.86 -2.32 3.49
N PHE A 279 6.13 -1.51 4.24
CA PHE A 279 5.62 -0.22 3.76
C PHE A 279 6.76 0.71 3.33
N ASN A 280 6.64 1.29 2.13
CA ASN A 280 7.67 2.13 1.51
C ASN A 280 9.06 1.46 1.37
N ALA A 281 9.12 0.13 1.38
CA ALA A 281 10.38 -0.58 1.24
C ALA A 281 11.07 -0.27 -0.09
N ALA A 282 10.30 -0.20 -1.18
CA ALA A 282 10.81 0.14 -2.50
C ALA A 282 11.31 1.59 -2.60
N ALA A 283 10.64 2.52 -1.92
CA ALA A 283 11.06 3.92 -1.88
C ALA A 283 12.37 4.11 -1.11
N ASN A 284 12.61 3.28 -0.08
CA ASN A 284 13.67 3.48 0.91
C ASN A 284 14.84 2.50 0.77
N ILE A 285 14.77 1.52 -0.14
CA ILE A 285 15.89 0.59 -0.36
C ILE A 285 17.12 1.34 -0.89
N GLN A 286 18.24 1.18 -0.19
CA GLN A 286 19.53 1.75 -0.58
C GLN A 286 20.68 0.92 0.01
N LEU A 287 21.85 0.98 -0.63
CA LEU A 287 23.02 0.30 -0.11
C LEU A 287 23.43 0.83 1.26
N ALA A 288 23.84 -0.09 2.15
CA ALA A 288 24.38 0.21 3.47
C ALA A 288 25.91 0.22 3.48
N ILE A 289 26.55 -0.36 2.45
CA ILE A 289 27.99 -0.38 2.27
C ILE A 289 28.38 0.39 1.01
N ASP A 290 29.47 1.15 1.06
CA ASP A 290 29.95 1.96 -0.04
C ASP A 290 31.35 1.53 -0.54
N ARG A 291 32.06 0.73 0.28
CA ARG A 291 33.40 0.26 -0.04
C ARG A 291 33.39 -1.18 -0.59
N PRO A 292 34.02 -1.44 -1.77
CA PRO A 292 34.07 -2.78 -2.34
C PRO A 292 34.75 -3.82 -1.44
N GLN A 293 35.59 -3.37 -0.49
CA GLN A 293 36.28 -4.23 0.48
C GLN A 293 35.29 -4.85 1.49
N GLU A 294 34.23 -4.14 1.84
CA GLU A 294 33.17 -4.57 2.78
C GLU A 294 32.23 -5.60 2.17
N PHE A 295 32.26 -5.79 0.84
CA PHE A 295 31.41 -6.77 0.17
C PHE A 295 31.83 -8.19 0.55
N ALA A 296 31.02 -8.87 1.37
CA ALA A 296 31.26 -10.20 1.91
C ALA A 296 30.90 -11.28 0.90
N ALA A 297 31.90 -11.73 0.14
CA ALA A 297 31.75 -12.75 -0.91
C ALA A 297 32.53 -14.04 -0.61
N ALA A 298 33.17 -14.15 0.55
CA ALA A 298 33.87 -15.37 0.97
C ALA A 298 33.04 -16.18 1.96
N SER A 299 33.09 -17.49 1.85
CA SER A 299 32.41 -18.39 2.79
C SER A 299 33.07 -18.36 4.17
N ARG A 300 32.27 -18.49 5.25
CA ARG A 300 32.76 -18.72 6.61
C ARG A 300 33.27 -20.13 6.87
N GLN A 301 33.07 -21.07 5.98
CA GLN A 301 33.68 -22.38 6.10
C GLN A 301 35.20 -22.24 5.93
N LEU A 302 35.85 -22.00 7.04
CA LEU A 302 37.29 -22.05 7.12
C LEU A 302 37.74 -23.46 6.81
N VAL A 303 38.62 -23.55 5.86
CA VAL A 303 39.52 -24.68 5.63
C VAL A 303 40.01 -25.21 6.98
N SER A 304 39.94 -26.51 7.14
CA SER A 304 40.48 -27.20 8.28
C SER A 304 41.91 -26.74 8.60
N SER A 305 42.29 -26.83 9.85
CA SER A 305 43.52 -26.34 10.46
C SER A 305 44.84 -26.85 9.87
N ASP A 306 44.84 -27.54 8.76
CA ASP A 306 46.03 -28.02 8.02
C ASP A 306 46.51 -27.00 6.99
N TYR A 307 46.68 -25.76 7.44
CA TYR A 307 47.39 -24.75 6.69
C TYR A 307 48.88 -25.07 6.65
N THR A 308 49.25 -26.06 5.91
CA THR A 308 50.63 -26.22 5.44
C THR A 308 50.76 -25.52 4.09
N ASN A 309 51.28 -24.39 4.09
CA ASN A 309 52.11 -23.64 3.11
C ASN A 309 51.97 -23.96 1.60
N THR A 310 50.91 -24.60 1.14
CA THR A 310 50.69 -24.93 -0.28
C THR A 310 49.75 -23.92 -0.91
N GLY A 311 50.18 -22.72 -0.97
CA GLY A 311 49.74 -21.75 -1.95
C GLY A 311 48.30 -21.26 -1.91
N LYS A 312 48.14 -19.95 -2.00
CA LYS A 312 46.88 -19.20 -2.21
C LYS A 312 45.95 -19.75 -3.30
N ALA A 313 46.44 -20.63 -4.19
CA ALA A 313 45.68 -21.22 -5.27
C ALA A 313 44.71 -22.33 -4.79
N GLU A 314 45.06 -23.13 -3.77
CA GLU A 314 44.16 -24.13 -3.19
C GLU A 314 43.10 -23.48 -2.34
N MET A 315 43.43 -22.39 -1.65
CA MET A 315 42.45 -21.55 -0.94
C MET A 315 41.36 -20.96 -1.84
N LEU A 316 41.73 -20.59 -3.03
CA LEU A 316 40.80 -20.03 -4.03
C LEU A 316 39.92 -21.09 -4.68
N ALA A 317 40.36 -22.34 -4.71
CA ALA A 317 39.57 -23.45 -5.25
C ALA A 317 38.49 -23.95 -4.28
N GLU A 318 38.71 -23.86 -2.96
CA GLU A 318 37.74 -24.24 -1.94
C GLU A 318 36.73 -23.14 -1.61
N ILE A 319 36.93 -21.91 -2.05
CA ILE A 319 35.95 -20.81 -1.95
C ILE A 319 34.82 -20.95 -3.00
N SER A 320 34.84 -21.97 -3.83
CA SER A 320 33.85 -22.20 -4.86
C SER A 320 32.60 -22.90 -4.27
N ALA A 321 31.55 -22.15 -4.12
CA ALA A 321 30.18 -22.49 -3.79
C ALA A 321 29.95 -23.03 -2.36
N PRO A 322 29.00 -22.49 -1.60
CA PRO A 322 28.57 -23.08 -0.34
C PRO A 322 27.99 -24.47 -0.63
N GLU A 323 28.56 -25.51 -0.05
CA GLU A 323 28.05 -26.90 -0.18
C GLU A 323 26.71 -27.11 0.54
N THR A 324 26.29 -26.19 1.38
CA THR A 324 25.00 -26.23 2.05
C THR A 324 24.33 -24.87 2.02
N TYR A 325 23.40 -24.75 1.14
CA TYR A 325 22.34 -23.77 1.26
C TYR A 325 21.53 -24.14 2.52
N ASP A 326 21.31 -23.20 3.41
CA ASP A 326 20.36 -23.42 4.52
C ASP A 326 18.96 -23.52 3.90
N ASP A 327 18.46 -24.75 3.75
CA ASP A 327 17.15 -25.05 3.19
C ASP A 327 15.99 -24.41 3.99
N THR A 328 16.30 -23.80 5.14
CA THR A 328 15.32 -23.06 5.96
C THR A 328 15.08 -21.63 5.47
N LEU A 329 15.97 -21.09 4.63
CA LEU A 329 15.74 -19.81 3.98
C LEU A 329 14.99 -20.03 2.66
N PRO A 330 13.85 -19.36 2.43
CA PRO A 330 13.20 -19.42 1.13
C PRO A 330 14.18 -18.95 0.07
N THR A 331 14.35 -19.76 -0.96
CA THR A 331 15.14 -19.32 -2.12
C THR A 331 14.53 -18.06 -2.68
N ILE A 332 15.34 -17.16 -3.24
CA ILE A 332 14.82 -15.96 -3.91
C ILE A 332 13.72 -16.35 -4.92
N GLU A 333 13.89 -17.47 -5.63
CA GLU A 333 12.87 -18.02 -6.54
C GLU A 333 11.56 -18.39 -5.83
N GLN A 334 11.60 -18.97 -4.61
CA GLN A 334 10.40 -19.30 -3.83
C GLN A 334 9.74 -18.05 -3.29
N SER A 335 10.52 -17.06 -2.84
CA SER A 335 9.99 -15.78 -2.39
C SER A 335 9.30 -15.02 -3.53
N PHE A 336 9.89 -15.01 -4.73
CA PHE A 336 9.28 -14.41 -5.92
C PHE A 336 8.03 -15.16 -6.38
N SER A 337 8.03 -16.49 -6.37
CA SER A 337 6.85 -17.28 -6.78
C SER A 337 5.69 -17.14 -5.81
N ASN A 338 5.95 -16.92 -4.54
CA ASN A 338 4.91 -16.72 -3.52
C ASN A 338 4.37 -15.28 -3.49
N SER A 339 5.18 -14.29 -3.93
CA SER A 339 4.81 -12.87 -3.85
C SER A 339 4.22 -12.32 -5.15
N LEU A 340 4.53 -12.91 -6.28
CA LEU A 340 4.11 -12.43 -7.59
C LEU A 340 3.48 -13.58 -8.39
N THR A 341 2.18 -13.52 -8.57
CA THR A 341 1.45 -14.31 -9.59
C THR A 341 1.83 -13.89 -11.03
N MET A 342 2.97 -13.22 -11.22
CA MET A 342 3.43 -12.75 -12.53
C MET A 342 4.53 -13.68 -13.07
N ASN A 343 4.16 -14.52 -14.05
CA ASN A 343 5.10 -15.34 -14.84
C ASN A 343 6.28 -14.55 -15.46
N ALA A 344 6.18 -13.23 -15.58
CA ALA A 344 7.21 -12.37 -16.14
C ALA A 344 8.45 -12.24 -15.22
N ALA A 345 8.27 -12.20 -13.90
CA ALA A 345 9.39 -12.07 -12.96
C ALA A 345 10.22 -13.35 -12.89
N THR A 346 9.56 -14.51 -12.88
CA THR A 346 10.22 -15.82 -12.93
C THR A 346 11.01 -16.01 -14.23
N THR A 347 10.50 -15.50 -15.35
CA THR A 347 11.21 -15.57 -16.63
C THR A 347 12.45 -14.68 -16.66
N PHE A 348 12.42 -13.51 -16.00
CA PHE A 348 13.57 -12.60 -15.94
C PHE A 348 14.72 -13.19 -15.10
N ILE A 349 14.40 -13.84 -13.96
CA ILE A 349 15.41 -14.48 -13.10
C ILE A 349 15.96 -15.75 -13.76
N ARG A 350 15.13 -16.48 -14.50
CA ARG A 350 15.50 -17.75 -15.13
C ARG A 350 16.29 -17.60 -16.41
N ASN A 351 16.08 -16.51 -17.16
CA ASN A 351 16.68 -16.25 -18.46
C ASN A 351 17.63 -15.04 -18.50
N GLY A 352 17.82 -14.34 -17.37
CA GLY A 352 18.85 -13.33 -17.26
C GLY A 352 20.22 -13.99 -17.41
N PRO A 353 21.17 -13.38 -18.13
CA PRO A 353 22.50 -13.93 -18.24
C PRO A 353 23.20 -13.83 -16.89
N VAL A 354 22.99 -14.80 -16.04
CA VAL A 354 23.92 -15.09 -14.96
C VAL A 354 25.03 -15.94 -15.58
N ALA A 355 25.70 -15.31 -16.49
CA ALA A 355 27.02 -15.74 -16.87
C ALA A 355 27.92 -14.55 -16.57
N ILE A 356 28.50 -14.57 -15.41
CA ILE A 356 29.94 -14.28 -15.17
C ILE A 356 30.13 -14.26 -13.68
#